data_613c570afa51a856fd247753b3493e99
#
_entry.id   613c570afa51a856fd247753b3493e99
#
_cell.length_a   1.000
_cell.length_b   1.000
_cell.length_c   1.000
_cell.angle_alpha   90.00
_cell.angle_beta   90.00
_cell.angle_gamma   90.00
#
_symmetry.space_group_name_H-M   'P 1'
#
loop_
_entity.id
_entity.type
_entity.pdbx_description
1 polymer ?
#
loop_
_entity_poly.entity_id
_entity_poly.type
_entity_poly.pdbx_seq_one_letter_code
_entity_poly.pdbx_strand_id
1 'polypeptide(L)'
;MTAFRSPITRRRFLATSAMAAVAATIPVVEAEAEDDVRVTRLPVFVPNLPAALWGVTIAHVTDLHLYEDEPHPAARRALAILERQRPDLLVVTGDQWDHRAGIAGYEAWLRARPSGLPALAVLGNHEYALGGGSASGIAREARQVHERGDAELLVNESREIPLRGSHLRVFGLDDLRHGKPQPALFDPVLDPAEPQLWLFHEPGQADRPGWPSAARPSLMLAGHTHGGQIRIPLVPALTPSGSGHYVAGLYATSLGPLYVSRGVGGSGPRLRYRCPAEVALFELRPASVESTPAFA
;
A
#
# COMPACT_ATOMS: atom_id res chain seq x y z
N MET A 1 -30.51 32.76 -4.38
CA MET A 1 -29.43 31.83 -4.80
C MET A 1 -29.78 30.47 -4.27
N THR A 2 -30.36 29.63 -5.11
CA THR A 2 -30.86 28.30 -4.77
C THR A 2 -29.79 27.27 -5.05
N ALA A 3 -29.33 26.59 -4.01
CA ALA A 3 -28.36 25.51 -4.13
C ALA A 3 -29.00 24.32 -4.85
N PHE A 4 -28.48 23.97 -6.02
CA PHE A 4 -28.83 22.74 -6.75
C PHE A 4 -28.31 21.53 -5.98
N ARG A 5 -29.21 20.81 -5.31
CA ARG A 5 -28.94 19.46 -4.83
C ARG A 5 -29.04 18.50 -6.03
N SER A 6 -27.93 17.91 -6.41
CA SER A 6 -27.91 16.84 -7.43
C SER A 6 -28.75 15.67 -6.93
N PRO A 7 -29.68 15.13 -7.75
CA PRO A 7 -30.48 13.99 -7.34
C PRO A 7 -29.60 12.74 -7.22
N ILE A 8 -29.69 12.08 -6.06
CA ILE A 8 -29.08 10.76 -5.85
C ILE A 8 -29.71 9.81 -6.86
N THR A 9 -28.93 9.25 -7.77
CA THR A 9 -29.45 8.32 -8.77
C THR A 9 -29.96 7.04 -8.08
N ARG A 10 -31.03 6.44 -8.62
CA ARG A 10 -31.64 5.19 -8.13
C ARG A 10 -30.61 4.08 -7.91
N ARG A 11 -29.55 4.06 -8.71
CA ARG A 11 -28.44 3.10 -8.62
C ARG A 11 -27.52 3.34 -7.40
N ARG A 12 -27.27 4.59 -7.01
CA ARG A 12 -26.55 4.95 -5.78
C ARG A 12 -27.38 4.68 -4.53
N PHE A 13 -28.68 4.96 -4.58
CA PHE A 13 -29.58 4.65 -3.47
C PHE A 13 -29.70 3.15 -3.24
N LEU A 14 -29.81 2.33 -4.28
CA LEU A 14 -29.85 0.87 -4.16
C LEU A 14 -28.53 0.28 -3.69
N ALA A 15 -27.38 0.84 -4.09
CA ALA A 15 -26.07 0.38 -3.61
C ALA A 15 -25.85 0.69 -2.12
N THR A 16 -26.23 1.91 -1.67
CA THR A 16 -26.15 2.28 -0.25
C THR A 16 -27.19 1.54 0.61
N SER A 17 -28.38 1.29 0.08
CA SER A 17 -29.41 0.51 0.78
C SER A 17 -29.08 -0.98 0.87
N ALA A 18 -28.43 -1.56 -0.17
CA ALA A 18 -27.95 -2.94 -0.13
C ALA A 18 -26.82 -3.13 0.89
N MET A 19 -25.88 -2.17 0.99
CA MET A 19 -24.84 -2.21 2.03
C MET A 19 -25.43 -2.07 3.44
N ALA A 20 -26.41 -1.20 3.65
CA ALA A 20 -27.08 -1.06 4.94
C ALA A 20 -27.91 -2.31 5.32
N ALA A 21 -28.55 -2.95 4.35
CA ALA A 21 -29.33 -4.18 4.58
C ALA A 21 -28.43 -5.38 4.87
N VAL A 22 -27.26 -5.47 4.22
CA VAL A 22 -26.25 -6.51 4.50
C VAL A 22 -25.65 -6.34 5.89
N ALA A 23 -25.40 -5.12 6.34
CA ALA A 23 -24.93 -4.86 7.70
C ALA A 23 -25.94 -5.27 8.77
N ALA A 24 -27.26 -5.20 8.48
CA ALA A 24 -28.33 -5.55 9.42
C ALA A 24 -28.62 -7.06 9.51
N THR A 25 -28.14 -7.86 8.54
CA THR A 25 -28.40 -9.32 8.48
C THR A 25 -27.16 -10.17 8.78
N ILE A 26 -26.00 -9.56 9.02
CA ILE A 26 -24.82 -10.30 9.48
C ILE A 26 -25.12 -10.75 10.92
N PRO A 27 -25.26 -12.07 11.19
CA PRO A 27 -25.30 -12.51 12.58
C PRO A 27 -24.07 -11.96 13.29
N VAL A 28 -24.21 -11.67 14.58
CA VAL A 28 -23.07 -11.28 15.46
C VAL A 28 -22.07 -12.44 15.45
N VAL A 29 -21.34 -12.58 14.38
CA VAL A 29 -20.19 -13.46 14.22
C VAL A 29 -19.00 -12.53 14.44
N GLU A 30 -18.20 -12.86 15.42
CA GLU A 30 -16.98 -12.20 15.88
C GLU A 30 -16.40 -11.29 14.79
N ALA A 31 -16.72 -9.98 14.89
CA ALA A 31 -15.97 -8.96 14.19
C ALA A 31 -14.52 -9.15 14.63
N GLU A 32 -13.62 -9.36 13.67
CA GLU A 32 -12.20 -9.46 13.98
C GLU A 32 -11.85 -8.19 14.75
N ALA A 33 -11.25 -8.36 15.95
CA ALA A 33 -10.92 -7.24 16.78
C ALA A 33 -10.08 -6.23 15.99
N GLU A 34 -10.30 -4.95 16.16
CA GLU A 34 -9.64 -3.86 15.44
C GLU A 34 -8.10 -3.94 15.53
N ASP A 35 -7.59 -4.71 16.49
CA ASP A 35 -6.16 -4.97 16.73
C ASP A 35 -5.64 -6.31 16.17
N ASP A 36 -6.46 -7.14 15.52
CA ASP A 36 -6.02 -8.39 14.86
C ASP A 36 -5.25 -8.09 13.55
N VAL A 37 -4.01 -7.65 13.71
CA VAL A 37 -3.10 -7.45 12.59
C VAL A 37 -2.23 -8.69 12.39
N ARG A 38 -2.41 -9.37 11.26
CA ARG A 38 -1.66 -10.58 10.90
C ARG A 38 -0.35 -10.26 10.21
N VAL A 39 0.63 -11.13 10.39
CA VAL A 39 1.91 -11.06 9.69
C VAL A 39 1.90 -12.06 8.54
N THR A 40 1.95 -11.55 7.31
CA THR A 40 2.14 -12.37 6.10
C THR A 40 3.61 -12.36 5.73
N ARG A 41 4.21 -13.54 5.47
CA ARG A 41 5.61 -13.66 5.04
C ARG A 41 5.71 -14.35 3.71
N LEU A 42 6.50 -13.75 2.80
CA LEU A 42 6.69 -14.27 1.45
C LEU A 42 8.17 -14.15 1.05
N PRO A 43 8.77 -15.23 0.51
CA PRO A 43 10.04 -15.12 -0.18
C PRO A 43 9.84 -14.44 -1.53
N VAL A 44 10.78 -13.55 -1.89
CA VAL A 44 10.85 -12.91 -3.20
C VAL A 44 12.10 -13.42 -3.89
N PHE A 45 11.92 -14.25 -4.92
CA PHE A 45 13.03 -14.80 -5.67
C PHE A 45 13.46 -13.84 -6.77
N VAL A 46 14.68 -13.32 -6.64
CA VAL A 46 15.24 -12.28 -7.52
C VAL A 46 16.38 -12.87 -8.33
N PRO A 47 16.30 -12.84 -9.67
CA PRO A 47 17.42 -13.21 -10.53
C PRO A 47 18.65 -12.30 -10.26
N ASN A 48 19.82 -12.88 -10.27
CA ASN A 48 21.09 -12.16 -10.08
C ASN A 48 21.17 -11.32 -8.80
N LEU A 49 20.40 -11.67 -7.77
CA LEU A 49 20.41 -10.94 -6.49
C LEU A 49 21.83 -10.90 -5.91
N PRO A 50 22.40 -9.71 -5.65
CA PRO A 50 23.69 -9.60 -4.98
C PRO A 50 23.70 -10.34 -3.64
N ALA A 51 24.79 -11.03 -3.32
CA ALA A 51 24.87 -11.83 -2.10
C ALA A 51 24.66 -11.00 -0.82
N ALA A 52 25.03 -9.73 -0.82
CA ALA A 52 24.79 -8.81 0.29
C ALA A 52 23.29 -8.59 0.57
N LEU A 53 22.41 -8.78 -0.43
CA LEU A 53 20.97 -8.63 -0.29
C LEU A 53 20.22 -9.93 0.06
N TRP A 54 20.92 -11.06 0.17
CA TRP A 54 20.28 -12.32 0.56
C TRP A 54 19.73 -12.22 1.99
N GLY A 55 18.46 -12.57 2.15
CA GLY A 55 17.77 -12.49 3.43
C GLY A 55 17.46 -11.05 3.90
N VAL A 56 17.63 -10.04 3.04
CA VAL A 56 17.09 -8.70 3.31
C VAL A 56 15.58 -8.80 3.42
N THR A 57 15.03 -8.18 4.47
CA THR A 57 13.59 -8.20 4.76
C THR A 57 12.98 -6.81 4.57
N ILE A 58 11.90 -6.76 3.80
CA ILE A 58 11.14 -5.55 3.52
C ILE A 58 9.78 -5.67 4.20
N ALA A 59 9.45 -4.74 5.09
CA ALA A 59 8.11 -4.64 5.65
C ALA A 59 7.25 -3.72 4.79
N HIS A 60 6.05 -4.18 4.47
CA HIS A 60 5.04 -3.41 3.74
C HIS A 60 3.85 -3.14 4.65
N VAL A 61 3.57 -1.86 4.84
CA VAL A 61 2.40 -1.33 5.52
C VAL A 61 1.65 -0.44 4.54
N THR A 62 0.34 -0.42 4.57
CA THR A 62 -0.49 0.42 3.72
C THR A 62 -1.85 0.66 4.37
N ASP A 63 -2.57 1.65 3.86
CA ASP A 63 -3.95 1.91 4.26
C ASP A 63 -4.09 2.04 5.79
N LEU A 64 -3.26 2.87 6.41
CA LEU A 64 -3.32 3.14 7.86
C LEU A 64 -4.58 3.92 8.22
N HIS A 65 -5.06 4.82 7.35
CA HIS A 65 -6.26 5.62 7.54
C HIS A 65 -6.34 6.29 8.91
N LEU A 66 -5.24 6.91 9.34
CA LEU A 66 -5.22 7.64 10.61
C LEU A 66 -6.15 8.87 10.54
N TYR A 67 -6.93 9.08 11.59
CA TYR A 67 -7.98 10.08 11.63
C TYR A 67 -7.93 10.98 12.86
N GLU A 68 -7.09 10.62 13.82
CA GLU A 68 -6.81 11.33 15.07
C GLU A 68 -5.31 11.62 15.17
N ASP A 69 -4.95 12.45 16.12
CA ASP A 69 -3.57 12.85 16.39
C ASP A 69 -2.71 11.72 17.00
N GLU A 70 -3.35 10.61 17.38
CA GLU A 70 -2.67 9.39 17.83
C GLU A 70 -3.01 8.18 16.94
N PRO A 71 -2.05 7.23 16.82
CA PRO A 71 -2.29 5.98 16.09
C PRO A 71 -3.38 5.14 16.76
N HIS A 72 -4.33 4.64 15.98
CA HIS A 72 -5.36 3.71 16.42
C HIS A 72 -4.77 2.32 16.79
N PRO A 73 -5.52 1.39 17.43
CA PRO A 73 -4.98 0.11 17.92
C PRO A 73 -4.27 -0.72 16.86
N ALA A 74 -4.82 -0.86 15.65
CA ALA A 74 -4.18 -1.61 14.57
C ALA A 74 -2.86 -0.97 14.12
N ALA A 75 -2.79 0.36 14.03
CA ALA A 75 -1.56 1.07 13.68
C ALA A 75 -0.47 0.89 14.77
N ARG A 76 -0.85 0.91 16.06
CA ARG A 76 0.07 0.56 17.16
C ARG A 76 0.52 -0.89 17.10
N ARG A 77 -0.39 -1.80 16.73
CA ARG A 77 -0.04 -3.22 16.56
C ARG A 77 0.96 -3.42 15.41
N ALA A 78 0.82 -2.67 14.31
CA ALA A 78 1.80 -2.68 13.22
C ALA A 78 3.19 -2.26 13.72
N LEU A 79 3.31 -1.20 14.53
CA LEU A 79 4.58 -0.80 15.15
C LEU A 79 5.18 -1.91 16.00
N ALA A 80 4.38 -2.56 16.85
CA ALA A 80 4.85 -3.68 17.68
C ALA A 80 5.32 -4.88 16.83
N ILE A 81 4.72 -5.08 15.65
CA ILE A 81 5.19 -6.07 14.68
C ILE A 81 6.53 -5.64 14.09
N LEU A 82 6.69 -4.40 13.64
CA LEU A 82 7.94 -3.88 13.10
C LEU A 82 9.08 -4.02 14.12
N GLU A 83 8.84 -3.66 15.39
CA GLU A 83 9.83 -3.80 16.47
C GLU A 83 10.27 -5.25 16.68
N ARG A 84 9.34 -6.19 16.64
CA ARG A 84 9.63 -7.61 16.82
C ARG A 84 10.31 -8.24 15.59
N GLN A 85 9.91 -7.83 14.38
CA GLN A 85 10.40 -8.43 13.13
C GLN A 85 11.73 -7.83 12.66
N ARG A 86 12.04 -6.59 13.05
CA ARG A 86 13.26 -5.86 12.69
C ARG A 86 13.60 -5.95 11.20
N PRO A 87 12.69 -5.49 10.31
CA PRO A 87 12.97 -5.49 8.88
C PRO A 87 14.13 -4.55 8.54
N ASP A 88 14.74 -4.75 7.39
CA ASP A 88 15.82 -3.90 6.88
C ASP A 88 15.28 -2.62 6.21
N LEU A 89 14.04 -2.64 5.74
CA LEU A 89 13.36 -1.52 5.07
C LEU A 89 11.87 -1.55 5.40
N LEU A 90 11.29 -0.39 5.66
CA LEU A 90 9.85 -0.17 5.71
C LEU A 90 9.38 0.54 4.44
N VAL A 91 8.31 0.05 3.83
CA VAL A 91 7.62 0.76 2.74
C VAL A 91 6.15 0.96 3.09
N VAL A 92 5.63 2.16 2.80
CA VAL A 92 4.24 2.54 3.06
C VAL A 92 3.58 2.96 1.74
N THR A 93 2.56 2.23 1.29
CA THR A 93 1.98 2.44 -0.03
C THR A 93 0.62 3.12 0.00
N GLY A 94 0.57 4.34 0.55
CA GLY A 94 -0.57 5.24 0.46
C GLY A 94 -1.64 5.08 1.54
N ASP A 95 -2.61 5.97 1.51
CA ASP A 95 -3.74 6.07 2.43
C ASP A 95 -3.31 6.06 3.90
N GLN A 96 -2.36 6.94 4.23
CA GLN A 96 -1.79 7.07 5.56
C GLN A 96 -2.77 7.74 6.54
N TRP A 97 -3.54 8.73 6.08
CA TRP A 97 -4.50 9.48 6.90
C TRP A 97 -5.81 9.80 6.16
N ASP A 98 -6.90 9.86 6.92
CA ASP A 98 -8.27 10.18 6.44
C ASP A 98 -8.71 11.61 6.76
N HIS A 99 -8.07 12.27 7.72
CA HIS A 99 -8.39 13.60 8.20
C HIS A 99 -7.13 14.39 8.49
N ARG A 100 -7.24 15.72 8.54
CA ARG A 100 -6.11 16.58 8.89
C ARG A 100 -5.53 16.28 10.28
N ALA A 101 -6.36 15.87 11.24
CA ALA A 101 -5.89 15.41 12.56
C ALA A 101 -5.02 14.15 12.45
N GLY A 102 -5.34 13.25 11.52
CA GLY A 102 -4.56 12.04 11.27
C GLY A 102 -3.14 12.28 10.75
N ILE A 103 -2.85 13.47 10.23
CA ILE A 103 -1.49 13.86 9.82
C ILE A 103 -0.53 13.80 11.03
N ALA A 104 -0.94 14.37 12.17
CA ALA A 104 -0.14 14.32 13.39
C ALA A 104 0.01 12.88 13.91
N GLY A 105 -1.06 12.10 13.84
CA GLY A 105 -1.03 10.67 14.18
C GLY A 105 -0.09 9.86 13.31
N TYR A 106 -0.03 10.15 12.00
CA TYR A 106 0.90 9.49 11.09
C TYR A 106 2.36 9.88 11.36
N GLU A 107 2.61 11.17 11.61
CA GLU A 107 3.94 11.66 12.00
C GLU A 107 4.40 11.00 13.30
N ALA A 108 3.51 10.89 14.30
CA ALA A 108 3.78 10.17 15.55
C ALA A 108 4.06 8.67 15.31
N TRP A 109 3.29 8.03 14.41
CA TRP A 109 3.49 6.65 14.02
C TRP A 109 4.85 6.43 13.34
N LEU A 110 5.24 7.29 12.41
CA LEU A 110 6.56 7.23 11.77
C LEU A 110 7.70 7.36 12.78
N ARG A 111 7.61 8.29 13.73
CA ARG A 111 8.62 8.51 14.77
C ARG A 111 8.72 7.35 15.77
N ALA A 112 7.62 6.64 15.97
CA ALA A 112 7.57 5.50 16.89
C ALA A 112 8.09 4.18 16.27
N ARG A 113 8.45 4.16 14.97
CA ARG A 113 9.03 2.99 14.34
C ARG A 113 10.41 2.64 14.92
N PRO A 114 10.89 1.40 14.76
CA PRO A 114 12.22 1.02 15.22
C PRO A 114 13.29 2.01 14.77
N SER A 115 14.13 2.42 15.70
CA SER A 115 15.20 3.40 15.42
C SER A 115 16.16 2.89 14.32
N GLY A 116 16.49 3.76 13.37
CA GLY A 116 17.36 3.44 12.24
C GLY A 116 16.72 2.60 11.15
N LEU A 117 15.43 2.28 11.24
CA LEU A 117 14.71 1.60 10.17
C LEU A 117 14.40 2.62 9.05
N PRO A 118 15.05 2.51 7.87
CA PRO A 118 14.73 3.39 6.75
C PRO A 118 13.29 3.18 6.31
N ALA A 119 12.59 4.26 5.97
CA ALA A 119 11.20 4.24 5.55
C ALA A 119 10.97 5.03 4.27
N LEU A 120 10.31 4.40 3.31
CA LEU A 120 9.87 5.02 2.06
C LEU A 120 8.36 4.97 1.97
N ALA A 121 7.76 5.99 1.35
CA ALA A 121 6.33 6.03 1.14
C ALA A 121 5.96 6.49 -0.27
N VAL A 122 4.75 6.14 -0.71
CA VAL A 122 4.05 6.76 -1.83
C VAL A 122 2.70 7.28 -1.35
N LEU A 123 2.07 8.18 -2.09
CA LEU A 123 0.73 8.69 -1.77
C LEU A 123 -0.36 7.72 -2.25
N GLY A 124 -1.50 7.77 -1.56
CA GLY A 124 -2.75 7.17 -1.99
C GLY A 124 -3.81 8.24 -2.26
N ASN A 125 -5.01 7.79 -2.57
CA ASN A 125 -6.08 8.70 -2.96
C ASN A 125 -6.65 9.52 -1.80
N HIS A 126 -6.50 9.07 -0.55
CA HIS A 126 -7.01 9.80 0.61
C HIS A 126 -6.18 11.04 0.93
N GLU A 127 -4.87 11.02 0.76
CA GLU A 127 -4.04 12.23 0.89
C GLU A 127 -4.50 13.33 -0.07
N TYR A 128 -4.81 12.95 -1.31
CA TYR A 128 -5.30 13.91 -2.33
C TYR A 128 -6.74 14.38 -2.05
N ALA A 129 -7.61 13.52 -1.54
CA ALA A 129 -9.00 13.87 -1.27
C ALA A 129 -9.15 14.92 -0.16
N LEU A 130 -8.24 14.97 0.79
CA LEU A 130 -8.23 15.93 1.89
C LEU A 130 -7.64 17.29 1.53
N GLY A 131 -6.84 17.34 0.48
CA GLY A 131 -6.15 18.54 0.06
C GLY A 131 -7.05 19.45 -0.76
N GLY A 132 -7.44 20.61 -0.23
CA GLY A 132 -8.13 21.66 -0.98
C GLY A 132 -7.23 22.44 -1.96
N GLY A 133 -6.14 21.84 -2.48
CA GLY A 133 -5.13 22.50 -3.27
C GLY A 133 -4.81 21.76 -4.59
N SER A 134 -3.73 22.21 -5.26
CA SER A 134 -3.19 21.51 -6.42
C SER A 134 -2.51 20.20 -5.99
N ALA A 135 -2.45 19.21 -6.89
CA ALA A 135 -1.75 17.95 -6.62
C ALA A 135 -0.30 18.17 -6.15
N SER A 136 0.41 19.13 -6.75
CA SER A 136 1.77 19.51 -6.33
C SER A 136 1.84 20.15 -4.94
N GLY A 137 0.79 20.86 -4.52
CA GLY A 137 0.68 21.43 -3.18
C GLY A 137 0.50 20.32 -2.13
N ILE A 138 -0.37 19.37 -2.41
CA ILE A 138 -0.63 18.21 -1.55
C ILE A 138 0.63 17.35 -1.40
N ALA A 139 1.30 17.04 -2.51
CA ALA A 139 2.53 16.27 -2.49
C ALA A 139 3.64 16.97 -1.68
N ARG A 140 3.70 18.32 -1.73
CA ARG A 140 4.66 19.09 -0.94
C ARG A 140 4.34 19.06 0.55
N GLU A 141 3.07 19.22 0.95
CA GLU A 141 2.63 19.11 2.35
C GLU A 141 2.93 17.71 2.88
N ALA A 142 2.58 16.67 2.12
CA ALA A 142 2.86 15.29 2.48
C ALA A 142 4.35 15.02 2.64
N ARG A 143 5.20 15.56 1.76
CA ARG A 143 6.66 15.42 1.86
C ARG A 143 7.17 15.97 3.20
N GLN A 144 6.71 17.15 3.61
CA GLN A 144 7.09 17.73 4.91
C GLN A 144 6.65 16.84 6.09
N VAL A 145 5.50 16.17 6.00
CA VAL A 145 5.05 15.23 7.03
C VAL A 145 6.01 14.04 7.13
N HIS A 146 6.39 13.46 5.98
CA HIS A 146 7.33 12.33 5.94
C HIS A 146 8.72 12.73 6.45
N GLU A 147 9.24 13.89 6.03
CA GLU A 147 10.51 14.43 6.49
C GLU A 147 10.54 14.62 8.02
N ARG A 148 9.46 15.17 8.62
CA ARG A 148 9.36 15.29 10.09
C ARG A 148 9.29 13.93 10.80
N GLY A 149 8.77 12.91 10.11
CA GLY A 149 8.75 11.53 10.56
C GLY A 149 10.03 10.75 10.24
N ASP A 150 11.08 11.38 9.70
CA ASP A 150 12.32 10.75 9.24
C ASP A 150 12.06 9.62 8.22
N ALA A 151 11.20 9.90 7.23
CA ALA A 151 10.87 9.02 6.11
C ALA A 151 10.94 9.79 4.79
N GLU A 152 11.12 9.09 3.67
CA GLU A 152 11.12 9.69 2.35
C GLU A 152 9.82 9.39 1.61
N LEU A 153 9.22 10.44 1.02
CA LEU A 153 8.08 10.32 0.12
C LEU A 153 8.55 10.32 -1.33
N LEU A 154 8.14 9.31 -2.09
CA LEU A 154 8.41 9.18 -3.51
C LEU A 154 7.13 9.51 -4.31
N VAL A 155 7.21 10.51 -5.19
CA VAL A 155 6.11 10.89 -6.09
C VAL A 155 6.69 10.97 -7.50
N ASN A 156 6.61 9.88 -8.26
CA ASN A 156 7.32 9.68 -9.52
C ASN A 156 8.85 9.84 -9.36
N GLU A 157 9.37 9.29 -8.29
CA GLU A 157 10.79 9.37 -7.93
C GLU A 157 11.37 7.99 -7.66
N SER A 158 12.68 7.85 -7.84
CA SER A 158 13.41 6.65 -7.49
C SER A 158 14.52 6.93 -6.48
N ARG A 159 14.86 5.90 -5.69
CA ARG A 159 15.97 5.94 -4.73
C ARG A 159 16.79 4.66 -4.80
N GLU A 160 18.07 4.82 -4.59
CA GLU A 160 18.95 3.72 -4.23
C GLU A 160 19.05 3.65 -2.71
N ILE A 161 18.58 2.54 -2.15
CA ILE A 161 18.59 2.34 -0.71
C ILE A 161 19.78 1.46 -0.36
N PRO A 162 20.76 1.99 0.37
CA PRO A 162 21.90 1.19 0.80
C PRO A 162 21.47 0.16 1.84
N LEU A 163 21.73 -1.11 1.56
CA LEU A 163 21.37 -2.24 2.41
C LEU A 163 22.55 -3.23 2.46
N ARG A 164 23.06 -3.47 3.66
CA ARG A 164 24.09 -4.50 3.93
C ARG A 164 25.31 -4.46 3.00
N GLY A 165 25.73 -3.27 2.56
CA GLY A 165 26.88 -3.09 1.67
C GLY A 165 26.59 -3.23 0.17
N SER A 166 25.31 -3.33 -0.20
CA SER A 166 24.79 -3.22 -1.57
C SER A 166 23.68 -2.17 -1.60
N HIS A 167 22.89 -2.12 -2.65
CA HIS A 167 21.73 -1.23 -2.76
C HIS A 167 20.53 -1.94 -3.39
N LEU A 168 19.35 -1.49 -3.02
CA LEU A 168 18.08 -1.83 -3.65
C LEU A 168 17.52 -0.59 -4.33
N ARG A 169 17.19 -0.71 -5.62
CA ARG A 169 16.54 0.36 -6.37
C ARG A 169 15.04 0.34 -6.10
N VAL A 170 14.51 1.45 -5.58
CA VAL A 170 13.08 1.59 -5.28
C VAL A 170 12.49 2.70 -6.15
N PHE A 171 11.37 2.41 -6.80
CA PHE A 171 10.61 3.33 -7.63
C PHE A 171 9.26 3.59 -6.97
N GLY A 172 8.91 4.86 -6.73
CA GLY A 172 7.61 5.26 -6.20
C GLY A 172 6.82 6.03 -7.24
N LEU A 173 5.62 5.54 -7.56
CA LEU A 173 4.69 6.22 -8.46
C LEU A 173 3.72 7.09 -7.68
N ASP A 174 3.23 8.12 -8.33
CA ASP A 174 2.14 8.96 -7.86
C ASP A 174 0.80 8.19 -7.88
N ASP A 175 -0.19 8.71 -7.16
CA ASP A 175 -1.55 8.17 -7.10
C ASP A 175 -2.19 8.08 -8.50
N LEU A 176 -2.91 6.97 -8.76
CA LEU A 176 -3.52 6.72 -10.06
C LEU A 176 -4.77 7.56 -10.32
N ARG A 177 -5.53 7.88 -9.26
CA ARG A 177 -6.85 8.51 -9.36
C ARG A 177 -6.81 10.02 -9.34
N HIS A 178 -5.92 10.60 -8.54
CA HIS A 178 -5.86 12.03 -8.27
C HIS A 178 -4.49 12.63 -8.60
N GLY A 179 -3.47 11.79 -8.66
CA GLY A 179 -2.12 12.16 -9.08
C GLY A 179 -1.90 12.01 -10.60
N LYS A 180 -0.64 11.87 -10.98
CA LYS A 180 -0.21 11.62 -12.35
C LYS A 180 0.95 10.64 -12.35
N PRO A 181 0.70 9.32 -12.25
CA PRO A 181 1.77 8.34 -12.29
C PRO A 181 2.49 8.38 -13.64
N GLN A 182 3.81 8.45 -13.61
CA GLN A 182 4.66 8.64 -14.79
C GLN A 182 5.81 7.63 -14.80
N PRO A 183 5.52 6.32 -14.99
CA PRO A 183 6.56 5.29 -14.97
C PRO A 183 7.64 5.49 -16.04
N ALA A 184 7.31 6.11 -17.17
CA ALA A 184 8.26 6.40 -18.24
C ALA A 184 9.41 7.35 -17.82
N LEU A 185 9.26 8.14 -16.77
CA LEU A 185 10.33 9.00 -16.24
C LEU A 185 11.53 8.19 -15.72
N PHE A 186 11.34 6.91 -15.41
CA PHE A 186 12.40 6.08 -14.88
C PHE A 186 13.28 5.42 -15.96
N ASP A 187 12.89 5.49 -17.23
CA ASP A 187 13.61 4.85 -18.34
C ASP A 187 15.14 5.14 -18.32
N PRO A 188 15.60 6.38 -18.05
CA PRO A 188 17.02 6.69 -18.02
C PRO A 188 17.82 6.06 -16.87
N VAL A 189 17.15 5.63 -15.80
CA VAL A 189 17.78 5.10 -14.57
C VAL A 189 17.48 3.62 -14.34
N LEU A 190 16.77 2.98 -15.28
CA LEU A 190 16.43 1.57 -15.20
C LEU A 190 17.60 0.70 -15.65
N ASP A 191 18.05 -0.19 -14.78
CA ASP A 191 18.88 -1.32 -15.13
C ASP A 191 18.08 -2.62 -14.90
N PRO A 192 17.78 -3.39 -15.98
CA PRO A 192 17.05 -4.64 -15.83
C PRO A 192 17.81 -5.74 -15.11
N ALA A 193 19.13 -5.57 -14.90
CA ALA A 193 19.97 -6.49 -14.13
C ALA A 193 19.91 -6.22 -12.62
N GLU A 194 19.50 -5.02 -12.20
CA GLU A 194 19.37 -4.67 -10.78
C GLU A 194 18.06 -5.15 -10.18
N PRO A 195 18.02 -5.50 -8.88
CA PRO A 195 16.77 -5.72 -8.15
C PRO A 195 15.93 -4.44 -8.11
N GLN A 196 14.68 -4.53 -8.56
CA GLN A 196 13.77 -3.39 -8.64
C GLN A 196 12.56 -3.61 -7.75
N LEU A 197 12.31 -2.69 -6.80
CA LEU A 197 11.09 -2.63 -5.99
C LEU A 197 10.24 -1.46 -6.46
N TRP A 198 8.98 -1.72 -6.84
CA TRP A 198 8.08 -0.68 -7.31
C TRP A 198 6.91 -0.50 -6.34
N LEU A 199 6.67 0.75 -5.96
CA LEU A 199 5.65 1.15 -4.99
C LEU A 199 4.59 2.02 -5.67
N PHE A 200 3.34 1.67 -5.49
CA PHE A 200 2.18 2.48 -5.88
C PHE A 200 0.99 2.10 -5.02
N HIS A 201 -0.02 2.94 -4.96
CA HIS A 201 -1.16 2.68 -4.09
C HIS A 201 -2.20 1.78 -4.76
N GLU A 202 -2.72 2.17 -5.92
CA GLU A 202 -3.77 1.40 -6.60
C GLU A 202 -3.18 0.27 -7.47
N PRO A 203 -3.55 -1.00 -7.22
CA PRO A 203 -2.96 -2.13 -7.92
C PRO A 203 -3.29 -2.17 -9.42
N GLY A 204 -4.38 -1.55 -9.87
CA GLY A 204 -4.70 -1.41 -11.29
C GLY A 204 -3.67 -0.60 -12.09
N GLN A 205 -2.72 0.07 -11.42
CA GLN A 205 -1.58 0.72 -12.06
C GLN A 205 -0.72 -0.28 -12.85
N ALA A 206 -0.60 -1.51 -12.38
CA ALA A 206 0.18 -2.55 -13.05
C ALA A 206 -0.30 -2.86 -14.48
N ASP A 207 -1.60 -2.69 -14.74
CA ASP A 207 -2.21 -2.96 -16.05
C ASP A 207 -2.26 -1.74 -16.98
N ARG A 208 -1.77 -0.59 -16.51
CA ARG A 208 -1.82 0.64 -17.32
C ARG A 208 -0.70 0.65 -18.34
N PRO A 209 -0.92 1.29 -19.49
CA PRO A 209 0.15 1.52 -20.46
C PRO A 209 1.17 2.54 -19.94
N GLY A 210 2.32 2.60 -20.60
CA GLY A 210 3.35 3.61 -20.35
C GLY A 210 4.48 3.14 -19.45
N TRP A 211 4.54 1.85 -19.11
CA TRP A 211 5.69 1.28 -18.43
C TRP A 211 6.91 1.25 -19.37
N PRO A 212 8.12 1.58 -18.85
CA PRO A 212 9.34 1.43 -19.64
C PRO A 212 9.55 0.00 -20.11
N SER A 213 10.07 -0.17 -21.31
CA SER A 213 10.35 -1.51 -21.87
C SER A 213 11.43 -2.28 -21.08
N ALA A 214 12.28 -1.55 -20.35
CA ALA A 214 13.32 -2.09 -19.49
C ALA A 214 12.84 -2.41 -18.06
N ALA A 215 11.59 -2.06 -17.68
CA ALA A 215 11.06 -2.35 -16.37
C ALA A 215 10.99 -3.86 -16.13
N ARG A 216 11.64 -4.32 -15.07
CA ARG A 216 11.67 -5.72 -14.62
C ARG A 216 11.51 -5.77 -13.11
N PRO A 217 10.31 -5.43 -12.58
CA PRO A 217 10.06 -5.45 -11.14
C PRO A 217 10.39 -6.81 -10.55
N SER A 218 11.29 -6.84 -9.56
CA SER A 218 11.47 -8.00 -8.70
C SER A 218 10.23 -8.19 -7.81
N LEU A 219 9.61 -7.07 -7.44
CA LEU A 219 8.35 -7.03 -6.71
C LEU A 219 7.69 -5.65 -6.91
N MET A 220 6.39 -5.67 -7.10
CA MET A 220 5.52 -4.48 -7.01
C MET A 220 4.66 -4.59 -5.75
N LEU A 221 4.47 -3.49 -5.03
CA LEU A 221 3.68 -3.43 -3.79
C LEU A 221 2.57 -2.39 -3.91
N ALA A 222 1.35 -2.82 -3.58
CA ALA A 222 0.16 -1.97 -3.59
C ALA A 222 -0.77 -2.25 -2.41
N GLY A 223 -1.66 -1.29 -2.13
CA GLY A 223 -2.72 -1.37 -1.12
C GLY A 223 -4.11 -1.14 -1.72
N HIS A 224 -4.82 -0.13 -1.19
CA HIS A 224 -6.07 0.43 -1.72
C HIS A 224 -7.32 -0.46 -1.62
N THR A 225 -7.18 -1.75 -1.78
CA THR A 225 -8.31 -2.68 -1.90
C THR A 225 -8.91 -3.07 -0.56
N HIS A 226 -8.15 -2.89 0.53
CA HIS A 226 -8.45 -3.46 1.86
C HIS A 226 -8.75 -4.97 1.83
N GLY A 227 -8.37 -5.67 0.76
CA GLY A 227 -8.78 -7.05 0.53
C GLY A 227 -10.30 -7.23 0.42
N GLY A 228 -11.05 -6.16 0.13
CA GLY A 228 -12.50 -6.09 0.15
C GLY A 228 -13.10 -5.89 1.54
N GLN A 229 -12.28 -5.69 2.57
CA GLN A 229 -12.58 -5.35 3.98
C GLN A 229 -13.68 -6.21 4.65
N ILE A 230 -14.83 -6.40 3.99
CA ILE A 230 -15.94 -7.25 4.45
C ILE A 230 -16.15 -8.37 3.41
N ARG A 231 -15.72 -9.59 3.73
CA ARG A 231 -15.74 -10.75 2.84
C ARG A 231 -16.92 -11.66 3.15
N ILE A 232 -18.06 -11.44 2.50
CA ILE A 232 -19.25 -12.31 2.62
C ILE A 232 -19.02 -13.58 1.79
N PRO A 233 -19.23 -14.77 2.35
CA PRO A 233 -19.10 -16.01 1.59
C PRO A 233 -19.96 -15.99 0.31
N LEU A 234 -19.39 -16.49 -0.78
CA LEU A 234 -20.04 -16.58 -2.09
C LEU A 234 -20.36 -15.23 -2.77
N VAL A 235 -19.98 -14.11 -2.15
CA VAL A 235 -20.10 -12.77 -2.75
C VAL A 235 -18.71 -12.29 -3.18
N PRO A 236 -18.53 -11.81 -4.42
CA PRO A 236 -17.27 -11.21 -4.84
C PRO A 236 -16.84 -10.07 -3.89
N ALA A 237 -15.56 -9.94 -3.66
CA ALA A 237 -15.01 -8.84 -2.88
C ALA A 237 -15.36 -7.50 -3.55
N LEU A 238 -15.84 -6.54 -2.75
CA LEU A 238 -16.04 -5.17 -3.21
C LEU A 238 -14.74 -4.40 -3.03
N THR A 239 -14.18 -3.92 -4.12
CA THR A 239 -12.96 -3.11 -4.13
C THR A 239 -13.23 -1.73 -4.72
N PRO A 240 -12.47 -0.70 -4.30
CA PRO A 240 -12.61 0.65 -4.86
C PRO A 240 -12.23 0.72 -6.34
N SER A 241 -12.59 1.83 -7.00
CA SER A 241 -12.12 2.13 -8.35
C SER A 241 -10.60 2.35 -8.35
N GLY A 242 -9.89 1.80 -9.32
CA GLY A 242 -8.41 1.78 -9.35
C GLY A 242 -7.81 0.43 -8.98
N SER A 243 -8.62 -0.47 -8.38
CA SER A 243 -8.15 -1.80 -7.99
C SER A 243 -7.92 -2.75 -9.18
N GLY A 244 -8.51 -2.50 -10.36
CA GLY A 244 -8.52 -3.48 -11.44
C GLY A 244 -9.27 -4.75 -11.01
N HIS A 245 -8.70 -5.91 -11.31
CA HIS A 245 -9.21 -7.22 -10.85
C HIS A 245 -8.55 -7.71 -9.57
N TYR A 246 -7.66 -6.92 -9.00
CA TYR A 246 -6.87 -7.28 -7.82
C TYR A 246 -7.66 -7.09 -6.54
N VAL A 247 -7.51 -8.03 -5.60
CA VAL A 247 -8.20 -7.98 -4.30
C VAL A 247 -7.19 -8.03 -3.15
N ALA A 248 -6.42 -9.11 -3.03
CA ALA A 248 -5.35 -9.25 -2.02
C ALA A 248 -4.46 -10.45 -2.35
N GLY A 249 -3.20 -10.39 -1.96
CA GLY A 249 -2.23 -11.47 -2.15
C GLY A 249 -1.29 -11.23 -3.33
N LEU A 250 -0.59 -12.28 -3.74
CA LEU A 250 0.42 -12.24 -4.80
C LEU A 250 -0.22 -12.57 -6.16
N TYR A 251 0.05 -11.74 -7.14
CA TYR A 251 -0.39 -11.88 -8.53
C TYR A 251 0.81 -11.91 -9.48
N ALA A 252 0.69 -12.71 -10.53
CA ALA A 252 1.56 -12.61 -11.69
C ALA A 252 0.97 -11.57 -12.65
N THR A 253 1.78 -10.59 -13.07
CA THR A 253 1.41 -9.62 -14.10
C THR A 253 2.38 -9.70 -15.27
N SER A 254 2.07 -9.04 -16.38
CA SER A 254 2.98 -8.96 -17.53
C SER A 254 4.30 -8.25 -17.21
N LEU A 255 4.33 -7.44 -16.14
CA LEU A 255 5.53 -6.71 -15.71
C LEU A 255 6.38 -7.54 -14.73
N GLY A 256 5.75 -8.34 -13.89
CA GLY A 256 6.38 -9.09 -12.80
C GLY A 256 5.40 -9.35 -11.65
N PRO A 257 5.89 -9.83 -10.51
CA PRO A 257 5.05 -10.12 -9.35
C PRO A 257 4.52 -8.84 -8.71
N LEU A 258 3.20 -8.81 -8.42
CA LEU A 258 2.50 -7.76 -7.70
C LEU A 258 1.91 -8.34 -6.42
N TYR A 259 2.23 -7.76 -5.27
CA TYR A 259 1.54 -8.05 -4.02
C TYR A 259 0.58 -6.93 -3.67
N VAL A 260 -0.67 -7.30 -3.40
CA VAL A 260 -1.72 -6.39 -2.97
C VAL A 260 -2.05 -6.69 -1.52
N SER A 261 -1.76 -5.74 -0.64
CA SER A 261 -1.99 -5.89 0.80
C SER A 261 -3.45 -5.61 1.16
N ARG A 262 -3.87 -6.25 2.26
CA ARG A 262 -5.18 -5.97 2.89
C ARG A 262 -5.18 -4.69 3.73
N GLY A 263 -4.00 -4.07 3.92
CA GLY A 263 -3.88 -2.86 4.73
C GLY A 263 -4.05 -3.08 6.23
N VAL A 264 -3.71 -2.04 6.99
CA VAL A 264 -3.74 -2.06 8.47
C VAL A 264 -5.03 -1.45 9.02
N GLY A 265 -5.40 -0.26 8.55
CA GLY A 265 -6.61 0.44 8.97
C GLY A 265 -7.86 -0.03 8.23
N GLY A 266 -8.86 0.81 8.21
CA GLY A 266 -10.12 0.55 7.51
C GLY A 266 -10.72 1.83 6.97
N SER A 267 -11.28 1.77 5.77
CA SER A 267 -12.01 2.86 5.15
C SER A 267 -13.51 2.71 5.40
N GLY A 268 -14.21 3.84 5.62
CA GLY A 268 -15.63 3.85 5.89
C GLY A 268 -15.97 3.27 7.28
N PRO A 269 -16.71 2.15 7.38
CA PRO A 269 -17.21 1.64 8.67
C PRO A 269 -16.14 1.06 9.61
N ARG A 270 -14.87 1.02 9.22
CA ARG A 270 -13.73 0.49 10.03
C ARG A 270 -13.95 -0.90 10.62
N LEU A 271 -14.87 -1.66 10.05
CA LEU A 271 -15.16 -3.03 10.39
C LEU A 271 -14.51 -3.95 9.37
N ARG A 272 -13.77 -4.96 9.85
CA ARG A 272 -13.25 -6.04 9.02
C ARG A 272 -14.01 -7.33 9.32
N TYR A 273 -14.34 -8.07 8.29
CA TYR A 273 -14.99 -9.36 8.41
C TYR A 273 -14.36 -10.37 7.44
N ARG A 274 -13.77 -11.45 7.97
CA ARG A 274 -13.03 -12.47 7.22
C ARG A 274 -11.92 -11.88 6.32
N CYS A 275 -11.40 -10.74 6.73
CA CYS A 275 -10.36 -10.00 6.04
C CYS A 275 -9.47 -9.26 7.06
N PRO A 276 -8.70 -10.00 7.88
CA PRO A 276 -7.87 -9.40 8.91
C PRO A 276 -6.88 -8.41 8.31
N ALA A 277 -6.60 -7.34 9.07
CA ALA A 277 -5.53 -6.41 8.76
C ALA A 277 -4.18 -7.14 8.65
N GLU A 278 -3.21 -6.56 7.92
CA GLU A 278 -1.91 -7.20 7.77
C GLU A 278 -0.73 -6.24 7.70
N VAL A 279 0.41 -6.73 8.19
CA VAL A 279 1.75 -6.27 7.83
C VAL A 279 2.38 -7.38 7.01
N ALA A 280 2.78 -7.08 5.77
CA ALA A 280 3.46 -8.06 4.93
C ALA A 280 4.99 -7.91 5.05
N LEU A 281 5.70 -9.04 5.07
CA LEU A 281 7.15 -9.12 5.13
C LEU A 281 7.66 -9.90 3.94
N PHE A 282 8.58 -9.32 3.20
CA PHE A 282 9.20 -9.93 2.02
C PHE A 282 10.67 -10.18 2.30
N GLU A 283 11.10 -11.42 2.12
CA GLU A 283 12.49 -11.81 2.23
C GLU A 283 13.10 -11.99 0.85
N LEU A 284 14.13 -11.21 0.51
CA LEU A 284 14.82 -11.34 -0.77
C LEU A 284 15.69 -12.61 -0.79
N ARG A 285 15.49 -13.43 -1.81
CA ARG A 285 16.24 -14.67 -2.03
C ARG A 285 16.76 -14.76 -3.46
N PRO A 286 17.93 -15.33 -3.69
CA PRO A 286 18.39 -15.58 -5.05
C PRO A 286 17.44 -16.57 -5.75
N ALA A 287 17.07 -16.27 -7.00
CA ALA A 287 16.37 -17.24 -7.84
C ALA A 287 17.37 -18.35 -8.24
N SER A 288 17.06 -19.59 -7.88
CA SER A 288 17.73 -20.76 -8.45
C SER A 288 17.05 -21.15 -9.77
N VAL A 289 17.75 -21.89 -10.63
CA VAL A 289 17.19 -22.40 -11.90
C VAL A 289 15.93 -23.25 -11.66
N GLU A 290 15.77 -23.79 -10.45
CA GLU A 290 14.61 -24.62 -10.05
C GLU A 290 13.48 -23.82 -9.37
N SER A 291 13.68 -22.53 -9.06
CA SER A 291 12.73 -21.73 -8.25
C SER A 291 11.80 -20.83 -9.06
N THR A 292 11.62 -21.10 -10.36
CA THR A 292 10.55 -20.41 -11.11
C THR A 292 9.21 -20.93 -10.58
N PRO A 293 8.45 -20.13 -9.82
CA PRO A 293 7.13 -20.57 -9.37
C PRO A 293 6.28 -20.79 -10.62
N ALA A 294 5.76 -22.00 -10.78
CA ALA A 294 4.68 -22.24 -11.70
C ALA A 294 3.47 -21.46 -11.16
N PHE A 295 3.25 -20.27 -11.69
CA PHE A 295 2.01 -19.54 -11.47
C PHE A 295 0.92 -20.29 -12.21
N ALA A 296 0.03 -20.99 -11.46
CA ALA A 296 -1.18 -21.61 -11.96
C ALA A 296 -2.33 -20.60 -11.99
#